data_2d586f348a519a03a0f3b65b5c875056
#
_entry.id   2d586f348a519a03a0f3b65b5c875056
#
_cell.length_a   1.000
_cell.length_b   1.000
_cell.length_c   1.000
_cell.angle_alpha   90.00
_cell.angle_beta   90.00
_cell.angle_gamma   90.00
#
_symmetry.space_group_name_H-M   'P 1'
#
loop_
_entity.id
_entity.type
_entity.pdbx_description
1 polymer ?
#
loop_
_entity_poly.entity_id
_entity_poly.type
_entity_poly.pdbx_seq_one_letter_code
_entity_poly.pdbx_strand_id
1 'polypeptide(L)'
;MQILKGKNAIITGGSKGIGKSVCLALAKAGANIFVLDINKDESLRTVEEISKLNVEAFFFPINVAEESEWIKFVNFLEVKNKSIDILVNNAGIWLGKEINSVTIEEYQKLISINLTGVFLGIKHITPFLVKAGKTTKFGSSVINLSSVAGLVGSQLDPLYSMTKGGITTFTKSMAIYFGKKKYPIRINQVHPGIIETDMGKQVAKARVNQNPKMTMEESHSSGIMQTPLGRLGTAQEVANTILFLSSDEASFMTGSSLVVDGGLTAQ
;
A
#
# COMPACT_ATOMS: atom_id res chain seq x y z
N MET A 1 13.54 7.24 -17.65
CA MET A 1 13.02 8.61 -17.54
C MET A 1 12.76 8.89 -16.06
N GLN A 2 13.31 9.96 -15.48
CA GLN A 2 13.16 10.27 -14.04
C GLN A 2 11.92 11.14 -13.80
N ILE A 3 10.73 10.56 -14.02
CA ILE A 3 9.43 11.26 -13.96
C ILE A 3 9.05 11.76 -12.55
N LEU A 4 9.75 11.27 -11.50
CA LEU A 4 9.57 11.70 -10.11
C LEU A 4 10.80 12.39 -9.53
N LYS A 5 11.67 12.94 -10.39
CA LYS A 5 12.91 13.60 -9.94
C LYS A 5 12.64 14.67 -8.90
N GLY A 6 13.31 14.54 -7.74
CA GLY A 6 13.22 15.48 -6.61
C GLY A 6 11.95 15.37 -5.76
N LYS A 7 11.00 14.48 -6.10
CA LYS A 7 9.83 14.20 -5.28
C LYS A 7 10.23 13.40 -4.04
N ASN A 8 9.50 13.60 -2.94
CA ASN A 8 9.67 12.85 -1.70
C ASN A 8 8.47 11.94 -1.50
N ALA A 9 8.71 10.62 -1.38
CA ALA A 9 7.68 9.62 -1.24
C ALA A 9 7.80 8.87 0.09
N ILE A 10 6.69 8.75 0.80
CA ILE A 10 6.53 7.91 2.00
C ILE A 10 5.86 6.60 1.59
N ILE A 11 6.44 5.46 1.99
CA ILE A 11 5.87 4.14 1.79
C ILE A 11 5.77 3.41 3.13
N THR A 12 4.55 3.13 3.61
CA THR A 12 4.34 2.29 4.79
C THR A 12 4.42 0.82 4.44
N GLY A 13 5.00 -0.01 5.32
CA GLY A 13 5.27 -1.42 5.01
C GLY A 13 6.29 -1.57 3.88
N GLY A 14 7.28 -0.66 3.82
CA GLY A 14 8.23 -0.57 2.71
C GLY A 14 9.39 -1.54 2.76
N SER A 15 9.47 -2.40 3.79
CA SER A 15 10.61 -3.31 3.99
C SER A 15 10.63 -4.51 3.06
N LYS A 16 9.46 -5.01 2.62
CA LYS A 16 9.33 -6.24 1.83
C LYS A 16 8.12 -6.23 0.90
N GLY A 17 8.00 -7.27 0.06
CA GLY A 17 6.86 -7.51 -0.81
C GLY A 17 6.54 -6.33 -1.74
N ILE A 18 5.26 -5.99 -1.83
CA ILE A 18 4.78 -4.87 -2.67
C ILE A 18 5.43 -3.55 -2.23
N GLY A 19 5.48 -3.27 -0.92
CA GLY A 19 6.06 -2.03 -0.40
C GLY A 19 7.52 -1.81 -0.81
N LYS A 20 8.36 -2.85 -0.70
CA LYS A 20 9.75 -2.79 -1.19
C LYS A 20 9.82 -2.54 -2.70
N SER A 21 9.00 -3.24 -3.49
CA SER A 21 8.96 -3.04 -4.95
C SER A 21 8.52 -1.61 -5.30
N VAL A 22 7.59 -1.03 -4.56
CA VAL A 22 7.18 0.37 -4.70
C VAL A 22 8.34 1.32 -4.38
N CYS A 23 9.03 1.12 -3.25
CA CYS A 23 10.20 1.91 -2.88
C CYS A 23 11.22 1.94 -4.01
N LEU A 24 11.57 0.77 -4.56
CA LEU A 24 12.54 0.65 -5.65
C LEU A 24 12.03 1.27 -6.97
N ALA A 25 10.76 1.09 -7.31
CA ALA A 25 10.18 1.65 -8.53
C ALA A 25 10.15 3.19 -8.50
N LEU A 26 9.71 3.78 -7.38
CA LEU A 26 9.69 5.24 -7.23
C LEU A 26 11.12 5.82 -7.16
N ALA A 27 12.06 5.14 -6.51
CA ALA A 27 13.47 5.52 -6.46
C ALA A 27 14.13 5.52 -7.85
N LYS A 28 13.89 4.47 -8.66
CA LYS A 28 14.34 4.40 -10.06
C LYS A 28 13.77 5.53 -10.92
N ALA A 29 12.57 6.00 -10.59
CA ALA A 29 11.93 7.15 -11.22
C ALA A 29 12.43 8.50 -10.70
N GLY A 30 13.38 8.52 -9.73
CA GLY A 30 14.05 9.71 -9.23
C GLY A 30 13.47 10.29 -7.93
N ALA A 31 12.56 9.60 -7.26
CA ALA A 31 12.03 10.03 -5.97
C ALA A 31 12.99 9.69 -4.81
N ASN A 32 13.07 10.57 -3.83
CA ASN A 32 13.63 10.26 -2.51
C ASN A 32 12.61 9.46 -1.71
N ILE A 33 13.05 8.49 -0.93
CA ILE A 33 12.18 7.49 -0.31
C ILE A 33 12.28 7.51 1.21
N PHE A 34 11.12 7.57 1.87
CA PHE A 34 10.97 7.31 3.30
C PHE A 34 10.35 5.92 3.48
N VAL A 35 11.15 4.95 3.88
CA VAL A 35 10.73 3.59 4.19
C VAL A 35 10.21 3.56 5.62
N LEU A 36 8.91 3.41 5.81
CA LEU A 36 8.26 3.30 7.10
C LEU A 36 7.86 1.86 7.37
N ASP A 37 8.43 1.24 8.40
CA ASP A 37 8.17 -0.17 8.73
C ASP A 37 8.55 -0.48 10.18
N ILE A 38 8.02 -1.56 10.73
CA ILE A 38 8.43 -2.10 12.03
C ILE A 38 9.70 -2.97 11.94
N ASN A 39 10.00 -3.51 10.76
CA ASN A 39 11.13 -4.42 10.53
C ASN A 39 12.38 -3.63 10.16
N LYS A 40 13.24 -3.40 11.16
CA LYS A 40 14.46 -2.61 11.00
C LYS A 40 15.43 -3.21 9.97
N ASP A 41 15.72 -4.50 10.07
CA ASP A 41 16.80 -5.12 9.29
C ASP A 41 16.45 -5.16 7.79
N GLU A 42 15.24 -5.56 7.46
CA GLU A 42 14.75 -5.56 6.08
C GLU A 42 14.63 -4.14 5.51
N SER A 43 14.24 -3.16 6.34
CA SER A 43 14.16 -1.76 5.93
C SER A 43 15.53 -1.19 5.61
N LEU A 44 16.55 -1.48 6.43
CA LEU A 44 17.92 -1.04 6.18
C LEU A 44 18.48 -1.65 4.89
N ARG A 45 18.19 -2.91 4.59
CA ARG A 45 18.55 -3.53 3.30
C ARG A 45 17.86 -2.83 2.13
N THR A 46 16.58 -2.49 2.27
CA THR A 46 15.84 -1.74 1.25
C THR A 46 16.45 -0.36 1.02
N VAL A 47 16.80 0.36 2.10
CA VAL A 47 17.47 1.67 2.02
C VAL A 47 18.82 1.55 1.33
N GLU A 48 19.61 0.52 1.66
CA GLU A 48 20.91 0.28 1.00
C GLU A 48 20.76 0.02 -0.51
N GLU A 49 19.75 -0.74 -0.92
CA GLU A 49 19.47 -0.95 -2.35
C GLU A 49 19.06 0.35 -3.06
N ILE A 50 18.26 1.20 -2.40
CA ILE A 50 17.82 2.49 -2.94
C ILE A 50 19.00 3.47 -3.04
N SER A 51 19.90 3.50 -2.08
CA SER A 51 21.03 4.44 -2.06
C SER A 51 21.96 4.30 -3.28
N LYS A 52 21.93 3.12 -3.94
CA LYS A 52 22.67 2.85 -5.20
C LYS A 52 22.03 3.54 -6.43
N LEU A 53 20.85 4.16 -6.28
CA LEU A 53 20.09 4.79 -7.37
C LEU A 53 20.24 6.33 -7.42
N ASN A 54 21.21 6.91 -6.71
CA ASN A 54 21.47 8.35 -6.64
C ASN A 54 20.26 9.19 -6.17
N VAL A 55 19.48 8.67 -5.21
CA VAL A 55 18.39 9.36 -4.51
C VAL A 55 18.58 9.21 -3.00
N GLU A 56 17.97 10.10 -2.22
CA GLU A 56 17.98 9.95 -0.77
C GLU A 56 17.02 8.84 -0.33
N ALA A 57 17.43 8.07 0.67
CA ALA A 57 16.60 7.05 1.30
C ALA A 57 16.75 7.11 2.82
N PHE A 58 15.61 7.05 3.50
CA PHE A 58 15.54 7.10 4.96
C PHE A 58 14.68 5.94 5.46
N PHE A 59 15.12 5.25 6.50
CA PHE A 59 14.29 4.36 7.28
C PHE A 59 13.78 5.09 8.53
N PHE A 60 12.50 4.95 8.82
CA PHE A 60 11.91 5.37 10.09
C PHE A 60 11.08 4.22 10.66
N PRO A 61 11.42 3.74 11.89
CA PRO A 61 10.67 2.68 12.55
C PRO A 61 9.29 3.22 12.95
N ILE A 62 8.22 2.55 12.51
CA ILE A 62 6.85 2.96 12.84
C ILE A 62 5.91 1.76 12.91
N ASN A 63 5.17 1.65 13.99
CA ASN A 63 3.91 0.92 14.00
C ASN A 63 2.81 1.87 13.50
N VAL A 64 2.30 1.64 12.30
CA VAL A 64 1.29 2.52 11.67
C VAL A 64 -0.01 2.61 12.47
N ALA A 65 -0.27 1.67 13.39
CA ALA A 65 -1.43 1.66 14.27
C ALA A 65 -1.32 2.66 15.43
N GLU A 66 -0.11 3.18 15.72
CA GLU A 66 0.17 4.01 16.90
C GLU A 66 0.31 5.49 16.51
N GLU A 67 -0.65 6.32 16.92
CA GLU A 67 -0.64 7.74 16.58
C GLU A 67 0.61 8.47 17.10
N SER A 68 1.09 8.10 18.29
CA SER A 68 2.31 8.69 18.88
C SER A 68 3.55 8.52 17.98
N GLU A 69 3.61 7.45 17.19
CA GLU A 69 4.73 7.20 16.28
C GLU A 69 4.61 8.04 15.00
N TRP A 70 3.41 8.30 14.53
CA TRP A 70 3.19 9.28 13.46
C TRP A 70 3.59 10.70 13.88
N ILE A 71 3.29 11.09 15.13
CA ILE A 71 3.72 12.39 15.69
C ILE A 71 5.25 12.48 15.72
N LYS A 72 5.96 11.43 16.15
CA LYS A 72 7.42 11.37 16.09
C LYS A 72 7.95 11.48 14.67
N PHE A 73 7.29 10.83 13.72
CA PHE A 73 7.68 10.90 12.31
C PHE A 73 7.46 12.30 11.71
N VAL A 74 6.36 12.96 12.02
CA VAL A 74 6.10 14.35 11.62
C VAL A 74 7.20 15.27 12.14
N ASN A 75 7.55 15.19 13.43
CA ASN A 75 8.65 15.96 14.02
C ASN A 75 9.98 15.70 13.31
N PHE A 76 10.26 14.45 12.92
CA PHE A 76 11.44 14.11 12.12
C PHE A 76 11.41 14.80 10.75
N LEU A 77 10.27 14.83 10.05
CA LEU A 77 10.14 15.53 8.76
C LEU A 77 10.35 17.03 8.90
N GLU A 78 9.83 17.65 9.96
CA GLU A 78 10.00 19.07 10.26
C GLU A 78 11.47 19.43 10.51
N VAL A 79 12.16 18.66 11.36
CA VAL A 79 13.60 18.85 11.63
C VAL A 79 14.43 18.71 10.36
N LYS A 80 14.07 17.79 9.46
CA LYS A 80 14.74 17.59 8.17
C LYS A 80 14.29 18.59 7.09
N ASN A 81 13.32 19.46 7.39
CA ASN A 81 12.69 20.40 6.46
C ASN A 81 12.27 19.73 5.14
N LYS A 82 11.67 18.54 5.22
CA LYS A 82 11.26 17.79 4.04
C LYS A 82 9.80 18.11 3.67
N SER A 83 9.53 18.37 2.39
CA SER A 83 8.19 18.32 1.81
C SER A 83 7.84 16.87 1.47
N ILE A 84 6.55 16.55 1.36
CA ILE A 84 6.09 15.22 0.94
C ILE A 84 5.15 15.36 -0.24
N ASP A 85 5.51 14.73 -1.34
CA ASP A 85 4.76 14.75 -2.60
C ASP A 85 3.86 13.51 -2.75
N ILE A 86 4.30 12.37 -2.20
CA ILE A 86 3.65 11.08 -2.40
C ILE A 86 3.53 10.35 -1.07
N LEU A 87 2.32 9.84 -0.78
CA LEU A 87 2.06 8.93 0.33
C LEU A 87 1.49 7.62 -0.21
N VAL A 88 2.17 6.50 0.08
CA VAL A 88 1.67 5.16 -0.23
C VAL A 88 1.34 4.43 1.06
N ASN A 89 0.06 4.30 1.38
CA ASN A 89 -0.43 3.51 2.49
C ASN A 89 -0.52 2.04 2.06
N ASN A 90 0.59 1.31 2.24
CA ASN A 90 0.73 -0.08 1.84
C ASN A 90 0.75 -1.06 3.02
N ALA A 91 1.16 -0.62 4.22
CA ALA A 91 1.20 -1.47 5.40
C ALA A 91 -0.14 -2.17 5.64
N GLY A 92 -0.09 -3.46 5.89
CA GLY A 92 -1.29 -4.26 6.14
C GLY A 92 -0.94 -5.69 6.51
N ILE A 93 -1.86 -6.34 7.20
CA ILE A 93 -1.80 -7.76 7.58
C ILE A 93 -3.03 -8.50 7.08
N TRP A 94 -2.90 -9.81 7.05
CA TRP A 94 -3.94 -10.76 6.72
C TRP A 94 -3.95 -11.85 7.79
N LEU A 95 -5.13 -12.27 8.27
CA LEU A 95 -5.25 -13.27 9.33
C LEU A 95 -5.37 -14.70 8.78
N GLY A 96 -6.18 -14.87 7.74
CA GLY A 96 -6.41 -16.17 7.11
C GLY A 96 -7.08 -17.18 8.01
N LYS A 97 -8.00 -16.74 8.85
CA LYS A 97 -8.72 -17.54 9.82
C LYS A 97 -10.21 -17.60 9.51
N GLU A 98 -10.84 -18.70 9.91
CA GLU A 98 -12.29 -18.80 9.95
C GLU A 98 -12.86 -17.80 10.97
N ILE A 99 -13.99 -17.19 10.64
CA ILE A 99 -14.60 -16.11 11.43
C ILE A 99 -14.83 -16.49 12.89
N ASN A 100 -15.21 -17.74 13.16
CA ASN A 100 -15.49 -18.23 14.52
C ASN A 100 -14.21 -18.50 15.34
N SER A 101 -13.04 -18.52 14.72
CA SER A 101 -11.74 -18.77 15.37
C SER A 101 -10.95 -17.49 15.63
N VAL A 102 -11.42 -16.34 15.15
CA VAL A 102 -10.74 -15.05 15.35
C VAL A 102 -11.02 -14.53 16.74
N THR A 103 -9.96 -14.20 17.50
CA THR A 103 -10.11 -13.54 18.80
C THR A 103 -10.36 -12.03 18.62
N ILE A 104 -10.89 -11.39 19.69
CA ILE A 104 -11.11 -9.94 19.64
C ILE A 104 -9.80 -9.15 19.49
N GLU A 105 -8.71 -9.65 20.07
CA GLU A 105 -7.38 -9.03 19.96
C GLU A 105 -6.84 -9.12 18.53
N GLU A 106 -7.01 -10.25 17.85
CA GLU A 106 -6.65 -10.41 16.44
C GLU A 106 -7.48 -9.51 15.54
N TYR A 107 -8.78 -9.43 15.78
CA TYR A 107 -9.66 -8.50 15.10
C TYR A 107 -9.20 -7.04 15.29
N GLN A 108 -8.97 -6.63 16.54
CA GLN A 108 -8.50 -5.28 16.86
C GLN A 108 -7.16 -4.97 16.20
N LYS A 109 -6.22 -5.94 16.18
CA LYS A 109 -4.95 -5.82 15.50
C LYS A 109 -5.12 -5.63 13.98
N LEU A 110 -6.02 -6.39 13.35
CA LEU A 110 -6.31 -6.25 11.93
C LEU A 110 -6.86 -4.84 11.61
N ILE A 111 -7.85 -4.38 12.38
CA ILE A 111 -8.45 -3.06 12.22
C ILE A 111 -7.43 -1.95 12.44
N SER A 112 -6.64 -2.04 13.51
CA SER A 112 -5.67 -1.00 13.86
C SER A 112 -4.58 -0.82 12.79
N ILE A 113 -4.09 -1.91 12.20
CA ILE A 113 -3.08 -1.83 11.15
C ILE A 113 -3.71 -1.45 9.82
N ASN A 114 -4.76 -2.16 9.37
CA ASN A 114 -5.27 -2.02 8.01
C ASN A 114 -6.15 -0.76 7.82
N LEU A 115 -6.85 -0.28 8.84
CA LEU A 115 -7.74 0.89 8.75
C LEU A 115 -7.18 2.09 9.52
N THR A 116 -6.90 1.94 10.81
CA THR A 116 -6.40 3.05 11.62
C THR A 116 -5.06 3.55 11.07
N GLY A 117 -4.15 2.65 10.64
CA GLY A 117 -2.89 3.04 10.03
C GLY A 117 -3.05 3.90 8.78
N VAL A 118 -4.00 3.56 7.90
CA VAL A 118 -4.32 4.37 6.70
C VAL A 118 -4.90 5.73 7.09
N PHE A 119 -5.81 5.76 8.06
CA PHE A 119 -6.37 7.00 8.59
C PHE A 119 -5.28 7.91 9.17
N LEU A 120 -4.42 7.38 10.03
CA LEU A 120 -3.34 8.14 10.67
C LEU A 120 -2.33 8.67 9.64
N GLY A 121 -1.96 7.84 8.65
CA GLY A 121 -1.09 8.28 7.56
C GLY A 121 -1.67 9.49 6.81
N ILE A 122 -2.95 9.43 6.43
CA ILE A 122 -3.62 10.55 5.78
C ILE A 122 -3.72 11.76 6.72
N LYS A 123 -4.14 11.54 7.98
CA LYS A 123 -4.30 12.62 8.98
C LYS A 123 -3.01 13.42 9.16
N HIS A 124 -1.91 12.75 9.43
CA HIS A 124 -0.65 13.39 9.80
C HIS A 124 0.16 13.90 8.61
N ILE A 125 0.03 13.28 7.43
CA ILE A 125 0.84 13.68 6.25
C ILE A 125 0.11 14.69 5.34
N THR A 126 -1.22 14.85 5.45
CA THR A 126 -1.98 15.82 4.65
C THR A 126 -1.39 17.24 4.67
N PRO A 127 -0.94 17.82 5.81
CA PRO A 127 -0.34 19.17 5.79
C PRO A 127 0.90 19.28 4.89
N PHE A 128 1.74 18.26 4.89
CA PHE A 128 2.94 18.20 4.05
C PHE A 128 2.60 18.02 2.57
N LEU A 129 1.62 17.17 2.27
CA LEU A 129 1.10 16.98 0.91
C LEU A 129 0.47 18.28 0.36
N VAL A 130 -0.29 19.01 1.17
CA VAL A 130 -0.85 20.32 0.77
C VAL A 130 0.26 21.31 0.50
N LYS A 131 1.30 21.38 1.36
CA LYS A 131 2.44 22.28 1.18
C LYS A 131 3.18 21.96 -0.14
N ALA A 132 3.54 20.71 -0.37
CA ALA A 132 4.22 20.28 -1.60
C ALA A 132 3.33 20.48 -2.84
N GLY A 133 2.07 20.09 -2.78
CA GLY A 133 1.14 20.17 -3.90
C GLY A 133 0.90 21.60 -4.42
N LYS A 134 1.01 22.61 -3.55
CA LYS A 134 0.92 24.03 -3.96
C LYS A 134 2.09 24.48 -4.85
N THR A 135 3.20 23.76 -4.84
CA THR A 135 4.40 24.11 -5.62
C THR A 135 4.51 23.31 -6.92
N THR A 136 3.55 22.41 -7.18
CA THR A 136 3.54 21.53 -8.35
C THR A 136 2.30 21.79 -9.20
N LYS A 137 2.40 21.56 -10.52
CA LYS A 137 1.32 21.78 -11.47
C LYS A 137 0.07 20.92 -11.18
N PHE A 138 0.26 19.68 -10.76
CA PHE A 138 -0.82 18.69 -10.63
C PHE A 138 -1.03 18.17 -9.19
N GLY A 139 -0.43 18.87 -8.21
CA GLY A 139 -0.60 18.55 -6.80
C GLY A 139 0.23 17.34 -6.34
N SER A 140 -0.07 16.89 -5.13
CA SER A 140 0.51 15.71 -4.50
C SER A 140 -0.36 14.47 -4.73
N SER A 141 0.17 13.28 -4.45
CA SER A 141 -0.54 12.02 -4.69
C SER A 141 -0.57 11.14 -3.44
N VAL A 142 -1.75 10.62 -3.12
CA VAL A 142 -1.95 9.57 -2.11
C VAL A 142 -2.42 8.31 -2.81
N ILE A 143 -1.79 7.18 -2.49
CA ILE A 143 -2.19 5.87 -3.00
C ILE A 143 -2.44 4.92 -1.84
N ASN A 144 -3.65 4.38 -1.75
CA ASN A 144 -4.01 3.40 -0.74
C ASN A 144 -4.00 1.99 -1.34
N LEU A 145 -3.31 1.04 -0.68
CA LEU A 145 -3.37 -0.37 -1.04
C LEU A 145 -4.66 -1.00 -0.47
N SER A 146 -5.65 -1.16 -1.34
CA SER A 146 -6.78 -2.03 -1.08
C SER A 146 -6.44 -3.48 -1.48
N SER A 147 -7.35 -4.18 -2.09
CA SER A 147 -7.25 -5.54 -2.62
C SER A 147 -8.46 -5.82 -3.51
N VAL A 148 -8.40 -6.85 -4.36
CA VAL A 148 -9.62 -7.44 -4.95
C VAL A 148 -10.63 -7.85 -3.88
N ALA A 149 -10.16 -8.25 -2.68
CA ALA A 149 -11.01 -8.53 -1.51
C ALA A 149 -11.77 -7.28 -0.98
N GLY A 150 -11.44 -6.08 -1.45
CA GLY A 150 -12.20 -4.85 -1.19
C GLY A 150 -13.24 -4.53 -2.28
N LEU A 151 -13.31 -5.33 -3.34
CA LEU A 151 -14.28 -5.24 -4.43
C LEU A 151 -15.27 -6.41 -4.41
N VAL A 152 -14.74 -7.61 -4.15
CA VAL A 152 -15.49 -8.86 -4.02
C VAL A 152 -15.20 -9.50 -2.67
N GLY A 153 -16.11 -10.32 -2.16
CA GLY A 153 -15.93 -11.02 -0.89
C GLY A 153 -14.79 -12.03 -0.94
N SER A 154 -13.94 -12.06 0.09
CA SER A 154 -12.98 -13.14 0.29
C SER A 154 -13.61 -14.26 1.11
N GLN A 155 -13.64 -15.46 0.55
CA GLN A 155 -14.08 -16.65 1.25
C GLN A 155 -13.13 -17.07 2.38
N LEU A 156 -11.83 -16.77 2.23
CA LEU A 156 -10.79 -17.21 3.17
C LEU A 156 -10.65 -16.30 4.39
N ASP A 157 -10.97 -15.01 4.24
CA ASP A 157 -10.83 -14.02 5.31
C ASP A 157 -11.85 -12.88 5.12
N PRO A 158 -13.10 -13.05 5.64
CA PRO A 158 -14.13 -12.01 5.55
C PRO A 158 -13.73 -10.70 6.24
N LEU A 159 -12.95 -10.76 7.33
CA LEU A 159 -12.50 -9.57 8.05
C LEU A 159 -11.49 -8.76 7.24
N TYR A 160 -10.63 -9.43 6.47
CA TYR A 160 -9.74 -8.74 5.53
C TYR A 160 -10.54 -8.00 4.47
N SER A 161 -11.58 -8.64 3.90
CA SER A 161 -12.50 -7.98 2.95
C SER A 161 -13.17 -6.75 3.57
N MET A 162 -13.61 -6.84 4.84
CA MET A 162 -14.17 -5.69 5.56
C MET A 162 -13.18 -4.53 5.62
N THR A 163 -11.89 -4.80 5.94
CA THR A 163 -10.88 -3.74 6.01
C THR A 163 -10.57 -3.14 4.63
N LYS A 164 -10.45 -3.97 3.60
CA LYS A 164 -10.12 -3.51 2.25
C LYS A 164 -11.31 -2.83 1.56
N GLY A 165 -12.53 -3.25 1.83
CA GLY A 165 -13.75 -2.54 1.45
C GLY A 165 -13.87 -1.18 2.13
N GLY A 166 -13.52 -1.11 3.41
CA GLY A 166 -13.43 0.15 4.16
C GLY A 166 -12.44 1.15 3.53
N ILE A 167 -11.23 0.70 3.18
CA ILE A 167 -10.24 1.52 2.45
C ILE A 167 -10.82 2.02 1.12
N THR A 168 -11.53 1.13 0.39
CA THR A 168 -12.11 1.43 -0.91
C THR A 168 -13.09 2.60 -0.84
N THR A 169 -14.02 2.57 0.09
CA THR A 169 -15.01 3.64 0.28
C THR A 169 -14.36 4.89 0.89
N PHE A 170 -13.45 4.71 1.86
CA PHE A 170 -12.73 5.82 2.49
C PHE A 170 -11.93 6.65 1.47
N THR A 171 -11.24 5.99 0.53
CA THR A 171 -10.49 6.67 -0.54
C THR A 171 -11.38 7.56 -1.40
N LYS A 172 -12.57 7.08 -1.80
CA LYS A 172 -13.56 7.87 -2.55
C LYS A 172 -14.04 9.07 -1.76
N SER A 173 -14.34 8.88 -0.47
CA SER A 173 -14.77 9.95 0.43
C SER A 173 -13.68 11.02 0.60
N MET A 174 -12.42 10.60 0.75
CA MET A 174 -11.29 11.53 0.87
C MET A 174 -11.02 12.31 -0.42
N ALA A 175 -11.24 11.72 -1.59
CA ALA A 175 -11.14 12.44 -2.86
C ALA A 175 -12.14 13.63 -2.93
N ILE A 176 -13.39 13.38 -2.53
CA ILE A 176 -14.43 14.42 -2.44
C ILE A 176 -14.05 15.47 -1.39
N TYR A 177 -13.58 15.02 -0.22
CA TYR A 177 -13.16 15.90 0.88
C TYR A 177 -12.02 16.82 0.46
N PHE A 178 -10.95 16.31 -0.16
CA PHE A 178 -9.83 17.12 -0.64
C PHE A 178 -10.27 18.12 -1.69
N GLY A 179 -11.14 17.72 -2.62
CA GLY A 179 -11.72 18.62 -3.63
C GLY A 179 -12.51 19.76 -3.00
N LYS A 180 -13.41 19.47 -2.04
CA LYS A 180 -14.19 20.50 -1.32
C LYS A 180 -13.31 21.45 -0.52
N LYS A 181 -12.20 20.95 0.05
CA LYS A 181 -11.20 21.78 0.76
C LYS A 181 -10.26 22.54 -0.18
N LYS A 182 -10.34 22.29 -1.49
CA LYS A 182 -9.40 22.83 -2.50
C LYS A 182 -7.94 22.48 -2.18
N TYR A 183 -7.71 21.30 -1.60
CA TYR A 183 -6.36 20.78 -1.38
C TYR A 183 -5.80 20.25 -2.70
N PRO A 184 -4.59 20.63 -3.08
CA PRO A 184 -3.95 20.14 -4.30
C PRO A 184 -3.41 18.71 -4.09
N ILE A 185 -4.31 17.77 -3.81
CA ILE A 185 -4.02 16.36 -3.52
C ILE A 185 -4.94 15.48 -4.34
N ARG A 186 -4.38 14.54 -5.09
CA ARG A 186 -5.10 13.41 -5.68
C ARG A 186 -4.99 12.21 -4.74
N ILE A 187 -6.06 11.45 -4.61
CA ILE A 187 -6.05 10.21 -3.83
C ILE A 187 -6.72 9.09 -4.63
N ASN A 188 -6.01 7.99 -4.82
CA ASN A 188 -6.47 6.83 -5.56
C ASN A 188 -6.15 5.53 -4.80
N GLN A 189 -6.61 4.42 -5.32
CA GLN A 189 -6.35 3.12 -4.71
C GLN A 189 -6.01 2.06 -5.76
N VAL A 190 -5.24 1.07 -5.31
CA VAL A 190 -4.88 -0.10 -6.11
C VAL A 190 -5.48 -1.34 -5.48
N HIS A 191 -6.00 -2.24 -6.31
CA HIS A 191 -6.60 -3.51 -5.91
C HIS A 191 -5.78 -4.67 -6.50
N PRO A 192 -4.71 -5.11 -5.80
CA PRO A 192 -3.97 -6.28 -6.24
C PRO A 192 -4.82 -7.55 -6.12
N GLY A 193 -4.62 -8.47 -7.06
CA GLY A 193 -5.09 -9.85 -6.99
C GLY A 193 -4.16 -10.73 -6.14
N ILE A 194 -3.94 -11.97 -6.59
CA ILE A 194 -3.02 -12.90 -5.93
C ILE A 194 -1.60 -12.58 -6.42
N ILE A 195 -0.75 -12.09 -5.51
CA ILE A 195 0.60 -11.63 -5.80
C ILE A 195 1.64 -12.54 -5.13
N GLU A 196 2.71 -12.86 -5.84
CA GLU A 196 3.85 -13.65 -5.35
C GLU A 196 4.64 -12.90 -4.27
N THR A 197 4.17 -13.00 -3.03
CA THR A 197 4.74 -12.38 -1.83
C THR A 197 4.61 -13.33 -0.65
N ASP A 198 5.21 -12.99 0.50
CA ASP A 198 5.00 -13.76 1.73
C ASP A 198 3.52 -13.83 2.14
N MET A 199 2.76 -12.76 1.95
CA MET A 199 1.31 -12.76 2.18
C MET A 199 0.61 -13.72 1.19
N GLY A 200 1.00 -13.74 -0.07
CA GLY A 200 0.49 -14.71 -1.06
C GLY A 200 0.74 -16.16 -0.65
N LYS A 201 1.92 -16.46 -0.09
CA LYS A 201 2.23 -17.78 0.49
C LYS A 201 1.36 -18.11 1.70
N GLN A 202 1.07 -17.12 2.57
CA GLN A 202 0.14 -17.30 3.69
C GLN A 202 -1.28 -17.64 3.20
N VAL A 203 -1.75 -16.98 2.13
CA VAL A 203 -3.05 -17.30 1.50
C VAL A 203 -3.08 -18.73 0.99
N ALA A 204 -2.03 -19.18 0.29
CA ALA A 204 -1.93 -20.56 -0.18
C ALA A 204 -1.95 -21.56 1.00
N LYS A 205 -1.21 -21.29 2.07
CA LYS A 205 -1.19 -22.12 3.28
C LYS A 205 -2.56 -22.19 3.98
N ALA A 206 -3.29 -21.08 4.03
CA ALA A 206 -4.62 -21.07 4.65
C ALA A 206 -5.65 -21.89 3.85
N ARG A 207 -5.57 -21.88 2.52
CA ARG A 207 -6.39 -22.79 1.69
C ARG A 207 -6.15 -24.26 2.04
N VAL A 208 -4.89 -24.65 2.22
CA VAL A 208 -4.53 -26.01 2.65
C VAL A 208 -5.07 -26.30 4.05
N ASN A 209 -4.94 -25.38 4.99
CA ASN A 209 -5.45 -25.56 6.36
C ASN A 209 -6.98 -25.72 6.39
N GLN A 210 -7.71 -25.02 5.54
CA GLN A 210 -9.18 -25.12 5.43
C GLN A 210 -9.63 -26.33 4.60
N ASN A 211 -8.75 -26.90 3.79
CA ASN A 211 -8.98 -28.14 3.05
C ASN A 211 -7.80 -29.11 3.20
N PRO A 212 -7.79 -29.96 4.24
CA PRO A 212 -6.64 -30.83 4.53
C PRO A 212 -6.32 -31.87 3.43
N LYS A 213 -7.19 -32.05 2.45
CA LYS A 213 -6.91 -32.91 1.27
C LYS A 213 -6.15 -32.18 0.17
N MET A 214 -6.01 -30.86 0.26
CA MET A 214 -5.31 -30.02 -0.72
C MET A 214 -3.82 -29.93 -0.36
N THR A 215 -2.94 -30.11 -1.33
CA THR A 215 -1.50 -29.86 -1.19
C THR A 215 -1.17 -28.39 -1.42
N MET A 216 0.04 -27.96 -1.04
CA MET A 216 0.52 -26.58 -1.33
C MET A 216 0.62 -26.32 -2.84
N GLU A 217 0.98 -27.32 -3.63
CA GLU A 217 1.07 -27.25 -5.10
C GLU A 217 -0.32 -27.06 -5.71
N GLU A 218 -1.31 -27.83 -5.28
CA GLU A 218 -2.70 -27.68 -5.72
C GLU A 218 -3.27 -26.31 -5.32
N SER A 219 -2.96 -25.82 -4.12
CA SER A 219 -3.36 -24.47 -3.69
C SER A 219 -2.75 -23.37 -4.57
N HIS A 220 -1.48 -23.50 -4.93
CA HIS A 220 -0.80 -22.59 -5.84
C HIS A 220 -1.41 -22.65 -7.25
N SER A 221 -1.59 -23.85 -7.79
CA SER A 221 -2.20 -24.10 -9.10
C SER A 221 -3.65 -23.57 -9.15
N SER A 222 -4.42 -23.73 -8.06
CA SER A 222 -5.76 -23.15 -7.95
C SER A 222 -5.74 -21.62 -8.05
N GLY A 223 -4.76 -20.95 -7.45
CA GLY A 223 -4.59 -19.50 -7.60
C GLY A 223 -4.31 -19.09 -9.05
N ILE A 224 -3.48 -19.86 -9.74
CA ILE A 224 -3.17 -19.64 -11.18
C ILE A 224 -4.42 -19.85 -12.03
N MET A 225 -5.16 -20.94 -11.84
CA MET A 225 -6.37 -21.25 -12.61
C MET A 225 -7.48 -20.20 -12.45
N GLN A 226 -7.59 -19.58 -11.28
CA GLN A 226 -8.54 -18.48 -11.03
C GLN A 226 -8.14 -17.19 -11.73
N THR A 227 -6.90 -17.06 -12.19
CA THR A 227 -6.37 -15.85 -12.83
C THR A 227 -6.40 -16.03 -14.36
N PRO A 228 -7.23 -15.30 -15.11
CA PRO A 228 -7.32 -15.44 -16.58
C PRO A 228 -6.01 -15.32 -17.34
N LEU A 229 -5.05 -14.54 -16.86
CA LEU A 229 -3.70 -14.46 -17.43
C LEU A 229 -2.85 -15.71 -17.18
N GLY A 230 -3.36 -16.74 -16.50
CA GLY A 230 -2.69 -18.03 -16.31
C GLY A 230 -1.44 -17.99 -15.43
N ARG A 231 -1.28 -16.98 -14.60
CA ARG A 231 -0.18 -16.83 -13.64
C ARG A 231 -0.55 -15.93 -12.46
N LEU A 232 0.21 -15.98 -11.41
CA LEU A 232 0.13 -15.01 -10.32
C LEU A 232 0.78 -13.68 -10.74
N GLY A 233 0.36 -12.58 -10.09
CA GLY A 233 0.97 -11.28 -10.28
C GLY A 233 2.28 -11.14 -9.49
N THR A 234 3.16 -10.27 -9.93
CA THR A 234 4.38 -9.90 -9.23
C THR A 234 4.21 -8.60 -8.44
N ALA A 235 5.00 -8.42 -7.38
CA ALA A 235 5.04 -7.16 -6.64
C ALA A 235 5.45 -5.97 -7.53
N GLN A 236 6.27 -6.21 -8.56
CA GLN A 236 6.68 -5.16 -9.50
C GLN A 236 5.52 -4.67 -10.38
N GLU A 237 4.58 -5.54 -10.78
CA GLU A 237 3.41 -5.13 -11.58
C GLU A 237 2.49 -4.21 -10.79
N VAL A 238 2.30 -4.48 -9.50
CA VAL A 238 1.58 -3.58 -8.59
C VAL A 238 2.34 -2.26 -8.41
N ALA A 239 3.66 -2.33 -8.23
CA ALA A 239 4.50 -1.14 -8.08
C ALA A 239 4.49 -0.24 -9.32
N ASN A 240 4.40 -0.80 -10.52
CA ASN A 240 4.28 -0.03 -11.78
C ASN A 240 2.98 0.78 -11.82
N THR A 241 1.87 0.21 -11.37
CA THR A 241 0.59 0.92 -11.26
C THR A 241 0.65 2.05 -10.22
N ILE A 242 1.32 1.81 -9.10
CA ILE A 242 1.53 2.83 -8.06
C ILE A 242 2.44 3.95 -8.58
N LEU A 243 3.49 3.63 -9.34
CA LEU A 243 4.34 4.61 -10.00
C LEU A 243 3.52 5.50 -10.95
N PHE A 244 2.67 4.92 -11.80
CA PHE A 244 1.76 5.66 -12.66
C PHE A 244 0.87 6.62 -11.87
N LEU A 245 0.20 6.14 -10.82
CA LEU A 245 -0.66 6.97 -9.97
C LEU A 245 0.10 8.07 -9.21
N SER A 246 1.39 7.85 -8.94
CA SER A 246 2.28 8.81 -8.28
C SER A 246 2.75 9.92 -9.22
N SER A 247 2.69 9.70 -10.52
CA SER A 247 3.20 10.62 -11.55
C SER A 247 2.14 11.61 -12.06
N ASP A 248 2.58 12.57 -12.85
CA ASP A 248 1.72 13.55 -13.50
C ASP A 248 0.87 12.93 -14.63
N GLU A 249 1.22 11.72 -15.11
CA GLU A 249 0.42 10.95 -16.07
C GLU A 249 -0.99 10.61 -15.54
N ALA A 250 -1.15 10.54 -14.21
CA ALA A 250 -2.42 10.34 -13.55
C ALA A 250 -3.07 11.65 -13.06
N SER A 251 -2.72 12.80 -13.64
CA SER A 251 -3.11 14.14 -13.17
C SER A 251 -4.61 14.39 -13.09
N PHE A 252 -5.42 13.71 -13.88
CA PHE A 252 -6.89 13.83 -13.85
C PHE A 252 -7.60 12.68 -13.16
N MET A 253 -6.85 11.90 -12.31
CA MET A 253 -7.39 10.76 -11.58
C MET A 253 -7.41 11.05 -10.08
N THR A 254 -8.62 11.01 -9.48
CA THR A 254 -8.82 11.03 -8.03
C THR A 254 -10.06 10.21 -7.66
N GLY A 255 -10.02 9.50 -6.54
CA GLY A 255 -11.08 8.58 -6.12
C GLY A 255 -11.18 7.29 -6.93
N SER A 256 -10.23 7.05 -7.84
CA SER A 256 -10.25 5.91 -8.77
C SER A 256 -9.74 4.63 -8.12
N SER A 257 -10.26 3.50 -8.62
CA SER A 257 -9.85 2.13 -8.26
C SER A 257 -9.13 1.50 -9.46
N LEU A 258 -7.84 1.19 -9.32
CA LEU A 258 -7.08 0.47 -10.34
C LEU A 258 -6.89 -0.98 -9.91
N VAL A 259 -7.45 -1.88 -10.69
CA VAL A 259 -7.37 -3.33 -10.44
C VAL A 259 -6.14 -3.89 -11.14
N VAL A 260 -5.34 -4.69 -10.41
CA VAL A 260 -4.11 -5.34 -10.89
C VAL A 260 -4.16 -6.80 -10.45
N ASP A 261 -4.99 -7.59 -11.13
CA ASP A 261 -5.39 -8.93 -10.67
C ASP A 261 -5.33 -10.03 -11.74
N GLY A 262 -4.82 -9.69 -12.92
CA GLY A 262 -4.76 -10.64 -14.04
C GLY A 262 -6.14 -11.09 -14.56
N GLY A 263 -7.20 -10.32 -14.32
CA GLY A 263 -8.57 -10.60 -14.74
C GLY A 263 -9.38 -11.40 -13.71
N LEU A 264 -8.85 -11.63 -12.51
CA LEU A 264 -9.52 -12.43 -11.47
C LEU A 264 -10.95 -11.92 -11.15
N THR A 265 -11.17 -10.61 -11.16
CA THR A 265 -12.48 -9.99 -10.84
C THR A 265 -13.26 -9.50 -12.07
N ALA A 266 -12.80 -9.80 -13.26
CA ALA A 266 -13.49 -9.42 -14.51
C ALA A 266 -14.60 -10.38 -14.93
N GLN A 267 -14.84 -11.45 -14.16
CA GLN A 267 -15.80 -12.52 -14.45
C GLN A 267 -16.94 -12.55 -13.40
#